data_4dfc186401835f5d8139d72fe295c2a8
#
_entry.id   4dfc186401835f5d8139d72fe295c2a8
#
_cell.length_a   1.000
_cell.length_b   1.000
_cell.length_c   1.000
_cell.angle_alpha   90.00
_cell.angle_beta   90.00
_cell.angle_gamma   90.00
#
_symmetry.space_group_name_H-M   'P 1'
#
loop_
_entity.id
_entity.type
_entity.pdbx_description
1 polymer ?
#
loop_
_entity_poly.entity_id
_entity_poly.type
_entity_poly.pdbx_seq_one_letter_code
_entity_poly.pdbx_strand_id
1 'polypeptide(L)'
;MKRTLRSLFLASCLIATLPSLPFPAHSQEKEKEQIKGVLAEPADAAEVREQIAVVEKLKTVVPDRGAVLFFLSTANQHLGETREALELLKECLKLREGFDPSGSPSFLGLKGTKEFDDLVAAVRRDFPVVAQARLAFVTEEKDLIPEGLAYDTKQNLFYLGSLNRKKIVKIDAEGRVSDFVPGDHYGLLPVLGIRLDPTDGTVWANTFEDAGRTELLHFDSAGKLLGRFAPKDSAKHGFNDLVVRKNGEVITTDSLSNQVFRFDPRSQAFTPLLVYRILLYPNGIALADDNRSVYVADDVGVVKIDLADNSSRDVDPGPRHTLAGADGLYWHNGSLIAVQNGMGSPRVAAFKLSKDGDRVTQVTVLENRTQFTALPTTGAIRGNDFYFIANSQIDNLNGDKIMDVTKLAAVRIAVVRLP
;
A
#
# COMPACT_ATOMS: atom_id res chain seq x y z
N MET A 1 -22.74 5.57 -10.01
CA MET A 1 -21.51 6.16 -9.46
C MET A 1 -20.43 5.10 -9.60
N LYS A 2 -19.41 5.36 -10.42
CA LYS A 2 -18.38 4.38 -10.77
C LYS A 2 -17.42 4.23 -9.59
N ARG A 3 -17.47 3.11 -8.89
CA ARG A 3 -16.41 2.69 -7.96
C ARG A 3 -15.22 2.22 -8.82
N THR A 4 -14.14 2.97 -8.78
CA THR A 4 -12.86 2.61 -9.37
C THR A 4 -12.29 1.35 -8.71
N LEU A 5 -11.47 0.62 -9.43
CA LEU A 5 -10.73 -0.59 -9.07
C LEU A 5 -10.10 -0.70 -7.67
N ARG A 6 -10.06 0.39 -6.90
CA ARG A 6 -9.75 0.38 -5.46
C ARG A 6 -10.45 -0.76 -4.70
N SER A 7 -11.63 -1.20 -5.16
CA SER A 7 -12.38 -2.27 -4.51
C SER A 7 -11.81 -3.67 -4.73
N LEU A 8 -11.02 -3.93 -5.77
CA LEU A 8 -10.45 -5.27 -6.00
C LEU A 8 -9.20 -5.54 -5.15
N PHE A 9 -8.34 -4.55 -4.94
CA PHE A 9 -7.13 -4.71 -4.14
C PHE A 9 -7.29 -4.27 -2.67
N LEU A 10 -8.01 -3.19 -2.37
CA LEU A 10 -8.41 -2.83 -0.99
C LEU A 10 -9.35 -3.86 -0.35
N ALA A 11 -10.16 -4.54 -1.18
CA ALA A 11 -10.91 -5.71 -0.73
C ALA A 11 -10.01 -6.89 -0.33
N SER A 12 -8.72 -6.90 -0.61
CA SER A 12 -7.80 -7.98 -0.18
C SER A 12 -7.47 -7.97 1.31
N CYS A 13 -7.81 -6.92 2.06
CA CYS A 13 -7.35 -6.74 3.43
C CYS A 13 -8.38 -6.99 4.54
N LEU A 14 -9.61 -7.41 4.23
CA LEU A 14 -10.65 -7.59 5.24
C LEU A 14 -10.61 -8.97 5.92
N ILE A 15 -10.49 -8.93 7.25
CA ILE A 15 -10.75 -9.98 8.25
C ILE A 15 -9.60 -10.95 8.52
N ALA A 16 -8.78 -10.59 9.48
CA ALA A 16 -8.11 -11.54 10.35
C ALA A 16 -8.18 -11.02 11.78
N THR A 17 -9.25 -11.36 12.52
CA THR A 17 -9.23 -11.69 13.95
C THR A 17 -10.64 -11.99 14.43
N LEU A 18 -11.04 -13.27 14.44
CA LEU A 18 -11.98 -13.76 15.45
C LEU A 18 -11.44 -15.09 15.97
N PRO A 19 -11.38 -15.27 17.29
CA PRO A 19 -11.03 -16.55 17.88
C PRO A 19 -12.11 -17.58 17.53
N SER A 20 -11.68 -18.80 17.24
CA SER A 20 -12.54 -19.95 16.95
C SER A 20 -13.40 -20.33 18.16
N LEU A 21 -14.62 -19.83 18.19
CA LEU A 21 -15.71 -20.37 18.98
C LEU A 21 -16.75 -20.95 18.03
N PRO A 22 -17.38 -22.10 18.35
CA PRO A 22 -18.38 -22.69 17.48
C PRO A 22 -19.65 -21.83 17.50
N PHE A 23 -19.98 -21.19 16.38
CA PHE A 23 -21.20 -20.42 16.22
C PHE A 23 -22.35 -21.30 15.72
N PRO A 24 -23.60 -21.08 16.18
CA PRO A 24 -24.77 -21.79 15.69
C PRO A 24 -25.08 -21.42 14.22
N ALA A 25 -25.60 -22.38 13.46
CA ALA A 25 -25.84 -22.30 12.01
C ALA A 25 -26.62 -21.04 11.52
N HIS A 26 -27.40 -20.43 12.39
CA HIS A 26 -28.19 -19.21 12.07
C HIS A 26 -27.35 -17.95 11.93
N SER A 27 -26.12 -17.93 12.47
CA SER A 27 -25.19 -16.79 12.33
C SER A 27 -24.46 -16.84 10.97
N GLN A 28 -24.24 -18.03 10.43
CA GLN A 28 -23.55 -18.20 9.12
C GLN A 28 -24.38 -17.71 7.93
N GLU A 29 -25.72 -17.77 8.00
CA GLU A 29 -26.57 -17.22 6.94
C GLU A 29 -26.61 -15.68 6.95
N LYS A 30 -26.67 -15.08 8.15
CA LYS A 30 -26.57 -13.61 8.29
C LYS A 30 -25.20 -13.07 7.88
N GLU A 31 -24.14 -13.79 8.17
CA GLU A 31 -22.78 -13.46 7.76
C GLU A 31 -22.61 -13.60 6.23
N LYS A 32 -23.22 -14.63 5.62
CA LYS A 32 -23.28 -14.78 4.14
C LYS A 32 -24.10 -13.67 3.47
N GLU A 33 -25.18 -13.21 4.08
CA GLU A 33 -25.96 -12.05 3.57
C GLU A 33 -25.22 -10.72 3.76
N GLN A 34 -24.52 -10.52 4.87
CA GLN A 34 -23.62 -9.37 5.06
C GLN A 34 -22.45 -9.38 4.08
N ILE A 35 -21.85 -10.54 3.82
CA ILE A 35 -20.77 -10.71 2.82
C ILE A 35 -21.31 -10.41 1.42
N LYS A 36 -22.53 -10.85 1.06
CA LYS A 36 -23.18 -10.45 -0.18
C LYS A 36 -23.40 -8.94 -0.28
N GLY A 37 -23.75 -8.26 0.82
CA GLY A 37 -23.92 -6.80 0.87
C GLY A 37 -22.61 -6.03 0.68
N VAL A 38 -21.48 -6.55 1.16
CA VAL A 38 -20.14 -5.96 1.00
C VAL A 38 -19.56 -6.22 -0.40
N LEU A 39 -19.92 -7.35 -1.02
CA LEU A 39 -19.54 -7.71 -2.40
C LEU A 39 -20.52 -7.13 -3.45
N ALA A 40 -21.61 -6.50 -3.02
CA ALA A 40 -22.72 -6.10 -3.86
C ALA A 40 -22.62 -4.67 -4.39
N GLU A 41 -21.56 -4.32 -5.07
CA GLU A 41 -21.58 -3.51 -6.30
C GLU A 41 -20.28 -3.77 -7.04
N PRO A 42 -20.29 -4.56 -8.10
CA PRO A 42 -19.09 -4.81 -8.88
C PRO A 42 -18.62 -3.49 -9.49
N ALA A 43 -17.31 -3.23 -9.44
CA ALA A 43 -16.66 -2.58 -10.55
C ALA A 43 -17.25 -3.20 -11.82
N ASP A 44 -17.68 -2.40 -12.79
CA ASP A 44 -18.36 -2.88 -13.99
C ASP A 44 -17.60 -4.12 -14.50
N ALA A 45 -18.28 -5.25 -14.64
CA ALA A 45 -17.65 -6.50 -15.07
C ALA A 45 -16.87 -6.34 -16.39
N ALA A 46 -17.25 -5.37 -17.23
CA ALA A 46 -16.53 -4.98 -18.42
C ALA A 46 -15.14 -4.38 -18.09
N GLU A 47 -15.05 -3.53 -17.07
CA GLU A 47 -13.79 -2.93 -16.61
C GLU A 47 -12.84 -4.00 -16.07
N VAL A 48 -13.35 -4.96 -15.27
CA VAL A 48 -12.55 -6.09 -14.77
C VAL A 48 -12.03 -6.96 -15.90
N ARG A 49 -12.87 -7.24 -16.95
CA ARG A 49 -12.43 -8.01 -18.12
C ARG A 49 -11.36 -7.27 -18.94
N GLU A 50 -11.48 -5.96 -19.07
CA GLU A 50 -10.46 -5.15 -19.75
C GLU A 50 -9.12 -5.25 -19.02
N GLN A 51 -9.11 -5.21 -17.69
CA GLN A 51 -7.91 -5.37 -16.90
C GLN A 51 -7.34 -6.78 -16.98
N ILE A 52 -8.17 -7.83 -16.91
CA ILE A 52 -7.72 -9.20 -17.18
C ILE A 52 -7.01 -9.24 -18.52
N ALA A 53 -7.57 -8.65 -19.57
CA ALA A 53 -6.95 -8.64 -20.90
C ALA A 53 -5.61 -7.89 -20.97
N VAL A 54 -5.43 -6.84 -20.17
CA VAL A 54 -4.14 -6.15 -20.03
C VAL A 54 -3.15 -7.01 -19.27
N VAL A 55 -3.54 -7.54 -18.10
CA VAL A 55 -2.65 -8.31 -17.22
C VAL A 55 -2.26 -9.65 -17.82
N GLU A 56 -3.12 -10.27 -18.63
CA GLU A 56 -2.77 -11.49 -19.40
C GLU A 56 -1.53 -11.27 -20.30
N LYS A 57 -1.38 -10.09 -20.89
CA LYS A 57 -0.20 -9.75 -21.71
C LYS A 57 1.07 -9.63 -20.88
N LEU A 58 0.95 -9.38 -19.58
CA LEU A 58 2.09 -9.24 -18.68
C LEU A 58 2.66 -10.59 -18.23
N LYS A 59 1.93 -11.71 -18.36
CA LYS A 59 2.38 -13.05 -17.94
C LYS A 59 3.78 -13.46 -18.47
N THR A 60 4.17 -12.94 -19.62
CA THR A 60 5.44 -13.29 -20.29
C THR A 60 6.49 -12.21 -20.22
N VAL A 61 6.17 -11.02 -19.72
CA VAL A 61 7.07 -9.86 -19.76
C VAL A 61 7.49 -9.36 -18.39
N VAL A 62 6.66 -9.55 -17.34
CA VAL A 62 7.06 -9.19 -15.98
C VAL A 62 7.77 -10.35 -15.27
N PRO A 63 8.82 -10.08 -14.48
CA PRO A 63 9.55 -11.13 -13.77
C PRO A 63 8.74 -11.73 -12.60
N ASP A 64 7.81 -10.99 -12.01
CA ASP A 64 6.98 -11.42 -10.89
C ASP A 64 5.72 -12.16 -11.39
N ARG A 65 5.92 -13.40 -11.82
CA ARG A 65 4.86 -14.21 -12.41
C ARG A 65 3.74 -14.53 -11.43
N GLY A 66 4.07 -14.75 -10.16
CA GLY A 66 3.08 -15.07 -9.12
C GLY A 66 2.13 -13.91 -8.87
N ALA A 67 2.63 -12.67 -8.94
CA ALA A 67 1.80 -11.47 -8.85
C ALA A 67 0.72 -11.43 -9.93
N VAL A 68 1.11 -11.67 -11.18
CA VAL A 68 0.19 -11.73 -12.32
C VAL A 68 -0.86 -12.83 -12.12
N LEU A 69 -0.45 -14.03 -11.71
CA LEU A 69 -1.36 -15.14 -11.47
C LEU A 69 -2.32 -14.86 -10.32
N PHE A 70 -1.82 -14.26 -9.22
CA PHE A 70 -2.66 -13.90 -8.08
C PHE A 70 -3.69 -12.83 -8.44
N PHE A 71 -3.27 -11.78 -9.16
CA PHE A 71 -4.18 -10.76 -9.68
C PHE A 71 -5.27 -11.38 -10.54
N LEU A 72 -4.91 -12.19 -11.54
CA LEU A 72 -5.87 -12.83 -12.43
C LEU A 72 -6.83 -13.76 -11.68
N SER A 73 -6.33 -14.48 -10.67
CA SER A 73 -7.16 -15.32 -9.80
C SER A 73 -8.19 -14.51 -9.04
N THR A 74 -7.79 -13.38 -8.43
CA THR A 74 -8.72 -12.52 -7.69
C THR A 74 -9.74 -11.86 -8.62
N ALA A 75 -9.32 -11.41 -9.79
CA ALA A 75 -10.18 -10.78 -10.80
C ALA A 75 -11.23 -11.77 -11.36
N ASN A 76 -10.83 -13.00 -11.69
CA ASN A 76 -11.77 -14.04 -12.14
C ASN A 76 -12.76 -14.43 -11.04
N GLN A 77 -12.28 -14.54 -9.76
CA GLN A 77 -13.18 -14.80 -8.64
C GLN A 77 -14.22 -13.68 -8.45
N HIS A 78 -13.80 -12.42 -8.67
CA HIS A 78 -14.72 -11.29 -8.63
C HIS A 78 -15.82 -11.36 -9.70
N LEU A 79 -15.49 -11.86 -10.89
CA LEU A 79 -16.46 -12.12 -11.96
C LEU A 79 -17.34 -13.36 -11.70
N GLY A 80 -17.11 -14.11 -10.60
CA GLY A 80 -17.80 -15.36 -10.31
C GLY A 80 -17.27 -16.57 -11.11
N GLU A 81 -16.15 -16.41 -11.81
CA GLU A 81 -15.48 -17.46 -12.60
C GLU A 81 -14.60 -18.32 -11.68
N THR A 82 -15.21 -18.92 -10.64
CA THR A 82 -14.53 -19.58 -9.52
C THR A 82 -13.61 -20.71 -9.96
N ARG A 83 -13.95 -21.48 -10.99
CA ARG A 83 -13.11 -22.59 -11.48
C ARG A 83 -11.78 -22.05 -12.01
N GLU A 84 -11.83 -21.04 -12.88
CA GLU A 84 -10.65 -20.40 -13.46
C GLU A 84 -9.82 -19.74 -12.36
N ALA A 85 -10.46 -19.04 -11.44
CA ALA A 85 -9.82 -18.43 -10.29
C ALA A 85 -9.01 -19.45 -9.47
N LEU A 86 -9.58 -20.62 -9.16
CA LEU A 86 -8.88 -21.66 -8.40
C LEU A 86 -7.73 -22.29 -9.17
N GLU A 87 -7.82 -22.48 -10.49
CA GLU A 87 -6.71 -23.00 -11.30
C GLU A 87 -5.54 -21.99 -11.33
N LEU A 88 -5.81 -20.71 -11.55
CA LEU A 88 -4.80 -19.65 -11.50
C LEU A 88 -4.17 -19.55 -10.11
N LEU A 89 -4.97 -19.65 -9.06
CA LEU A 89 -4.48 -19.66 -7.67
C LEU A 89 -3.55 -20.84 -7.40
N LYS A 90 -3.90 -22.05 -7.85
CA LYS A 90 -3.02 -23.22 -7.72
C LYS A 90 -1.69 -23.02 -8.45
N GLU A 91 -1.71 -22.44 -9.65
CA GLU A 91 -0.47 -22.12 -10.37
C GLU A 91 0.37 -21.10 -9.60
N CYS A 92 -0.23 -20.03 -9.10
CA CYS A 92 0.43 -19.03 -8.28
C CYS A 92 1.10 -19.67 -7.05
N LEU A 93 0.35 -20.46 -6.28
CA LEU A 93 0.85 -21.04 -5.03
C LEU A 93 1.97 -22.10 -5.23
N LYS A 94 2.04 -22.74 -6.42
CA LYS A 94 3.16 -23.62 -6.79
C LYS A 94 4.49 -22.88 -6.89
N LEU A 95 4.49 -21.59 -7.17
CA LEU A 95 5.70 -20.75 -7.23
C LEU A 95 6.31 -20.50 -5.85
N ARG A 96 5.51 -20.63 -4.78
CA ARG A 96 5.95 -20.48 -3.39
C ARG A 96 6.55 -19.10 -3.09
N GLU A 97 5.92 -18.04 -3.59
CA GLU A 97 6.38 -16.65 -3.46
C GLU A 97 5.78 -15.92 -2.24
N GLY A 98 4.93 -16.61 -1.48
CA GLY A 98 4.38 -16.10 -0.22
C GLY A 98 2.97 -15.52 -0.30
N PHE A 99 2.29 -15.64 -1.43
CA PHE A 99 0.86 -15.28 -1.54
C PHE A 99 0.04 -16.18 -0.61
N ASP A 100 -0.86 -15.57 0.16
CA ASP A 100 -1.78 -16.29 1.06
C ASP A 100 -3.23 -15.83 0.80
N PRO A 101 -4.04 -16.62 0.10
CA PRO A 101 -5.39 -16.23 -0.28
C PRO A 101 -6.36 -16.13 0.90
N SER A 102 -5.98 -16.64 2.09
CA SER A 102 -6.87 -16.67 3.24
C SER A 102 -7.26 -15.30 3.79
N GLY A 103 -6.44 -14.27 3.52
CA GLY A 103 -6.72 -12.88 3.88
C GLY A 103 -7.44 -12.10 2.78
N SER A 104 -7.53 -12.62 1.55
CA SER A 104 -8.17 -11.92 0.44
C SER A 104 -9.69 -12.01 0.51
N PRO A 105 -10.41 -10.87 0.47
CA PRO A 105 -11.87 -10.85 0.43
C PRO A 105 -12.45 -11.53 -0.80
N SER A 106 -11.75 -11.51 -1.93
CA SER A 106 -12.20 -12.18 -3.15
C SER A 106 -12.48 -13.67 -2.92
N PHE A 107 -11.78 -14.31 -1.98
CA PHE A 107 -11.92 -15.73 -1.69
C PHE A 107 -12.73 -16.05 -0.44
N LEU A 108 -13.35 -15.05 0.23
CA LEU A 108 -14.15 -15.28 1.44
C LEU A 108 -15.25 -16.34 1.23
N GLY A 109 -15.91 -16.33 0.06
CA GLY A 109 -16.95 -17.29 -0.28
C GLY A 109 -16.46 -18.72 -0.48
N LEU A 110 -15.14 -18.96 -0.55
CA LEU A 110 -14.53 -20.29 -0.71
C LEU A 110 -14.07 -20.89 0.60
N LYS A 111 -14.02 -20.11 1.69
CA LYS A 111 -13.65 -20.61 3.03
C LYS A 111 -14.61 -21.71 3.45
N GLY A 112 -14.06 -22.80 4.01
CA GLY A 112 -14.80 -23.99 4.38
C GLY A 112 -14.98 -25.00 3.23
N THR A 113 -14.56 -24.70 2.01
CA THR A 113 -14.45 -25.70 0.95
C THR A 113 -13.13 -26.47 1.11
N LYS A 114 -13.17 -27.79 0.96
CA LYS A 114 -11.98 -28.63 1.15
C LYS A 114 -10.81 -28.18 0.25
N GLU A 115 -11.10 -27.87 -1.00
CA GLU A 115 -10.09 -27.49 -2.00
C GLU A 115 -9.35 -26.21 -1.60
N PHE A 116 -10.09 -25.16 -1.22
CA PHE A 116 -9.49 -23.88 -0.81
C PHE A 116 -8.75 -24.01 0.53
N ASP A 117 -9.33 -24.71 1.51
CA ASP A 117 -8.71 -24.88 2.82
C ASP A 117 -7.41 -25.70 2.75
N ASP A 118 -7.33 -26.70 1.85
CA ASP A 118 -6.09 -27.45 1.59
C ASP A 118 -4.99 -26.55 1.01
N LEU A 119 -5.34 -25.61 0.08
CA LEU A 119 -4.41 -24.64 -0.47
C LEU A 119 -3.88 -23.68 0.63
N VAL A 120 -4.76 -23.13 1.45
CA VAL A 120 -4.40 -22.27 2.58
C VAL A 120 -3.50 -23.02 3.57
N ALA A 121 -3.82 -24.27 3.89
CA ALA A 121 -3.00 -25.08 4.80
C ALA A 121 -1.60 -25.34 4.23
N ALA A 122 -1.46 -25.52 2.93
CA ALA A 122 -0.16 -25.67 2.28
C ALA A 122 0.68 -24.38 2.39
N VAL A 123 0.09 -23.23 2.10
CA VAL A 123 0.76 -21.92 2.24
C VAL A 123 1.23 -21.69 3.67
N ARG A 124 0.40 -21.98 4.67
CA ARG A 124 0.75 -21.78 6.08
C ARG A 124 1.88 -22.68 6.57
N ARG A 125 2.03 -23.88 6.00
CA ARG A 125 3.19 -24.75 6.27
C ARG A 125 4.48 -24.18 5.66
N ASP A 126 4.39 -23.64 4.43
CA ASP A 126 5.56 -23.12 3.70
C ASP A 126 6.04 -21.77 4.24
N PHE A 127 5.12 -20.96 4.74
CA PHE A 127 5.37 -19.62 5.26
C PHE A 127 4.86 -19.51 6.70
N PRO A 128 5.68 -19.85 7.71
CA PRO A 128 5.30 -19.78 9.13
C PRO A 128 5.09 -18.32 9.57
N VAL A 129 4.42 -18.13 10.70
CA VAL A 129 4.27 -16.82 11.36
C VAL A 129 5.65 -16.27 11.72
N VAL A 130 5.86 -14.98 11.43
CA VAL A 130 7.04 -14.22 11.87
C VAL A 130 6.54 -13.05 12.72
N ALA A 131 7.00 -12.98 13.97
CA ALA A 131 6.57 -12.01 14.98
C ALA A 131 7.80 -11.35 15.61
N GLN A 132 8.34 -10.33 14.95
CA GLN A 132 9.51 -9.58 15.42
C GLN A 132 9.16 -8.14 15.81
N ALA A 133 7.99 -7.65 15.38
CA ALA A 133 7.55 -6.32 15.71
C ALA A 133 7.06 -6.21 17.16
N ARG A 134 7.18 -5.00 17.70
CA ARG A 134 6.60 -4.60 18.98
C ARG A 134 5.79 -3.32 18.81
N LEU A 135 4.88 -3.06 19.74
CA LEU A 135 4.15 -1.81 19.78
C LEU A 135 5.12 -0.65 20.08
N ALA A 136 5.06 0.40 19.27
CA ALA A 136 5.81 1.64 19.49
C ALA A 136 4.91 2.71 20.10
N PHE A 137 3.80 3.03 19.47
CA PHE A 137 2.86 4.06 19.87
C PHE A 137 1.41 3.62 19.66
N VAL A 138 0.50 4.24 20.42
CA VAL A 138 -0.95 4.13 20.24
C VAL A 138 -1.52 5.54 20.20
N THR A 139 -2.42 5.81 19.26
CA THR A 139 -3.24 7.03 19.31
C THR A 139 -4.69 6.67 19.56
N GLU A 140 -5.29 7.36 20.53
CA GLU A 140 -6.70 7.15 20.92
C GLU A 140 -7.69 7.78 19.93
N GLU A 141 -7.24 8.59 18.99
CA GLU A 141 -8.04 9.07 17.86
C GLU A 141 -8.30 7.93 16.87
N LYS A 142 -9.33 7.12 17.16
CA LYS A 142 -9.63 5.89 16.44
C LYS A 142 -10.04 6.10 14.98
N ASP A 143 -10.59 7.25 14.68
CA ASP A 143 -11.14 7.63 13.38
C ASP A 143 -10.18 8.45 12.51
N LEU A 144 -8.89 8.46 12.84
CA LEU A 144 -7.88 9.04 11.95
C LEU A 144 -7.86 8.33 10.60
N ILE A 145 -7.99 7.00 10.59
CA ILE A 145 -7.79 6.16 9.41
C ILE A 145 -6.48 6.58 8.72
N PRO A 146 -5.32 6.26 9.32
CA PRO A 146 -4.04 6.78 8.87
C PRO A 146 -3.54 6.06 7.62
N GLU A 147 -2.82 6.82 6.77
CA GLU A 147 -2.20 6.27 5.57
C GLU A 147 -0.72 6.64 5.44
N GLY A 148 -0.34 7.88 5.67
CA GLY A 148 1.05 8.35 5.58
C GLY A 148 1.75 8.41 6.92
N LEU A 149 3.01 7.92 7.00
CA LEU A 149 3.88 8.06 8.17
C LEU A 149 5.26 8.57 7.72
N ALA A 150 5.76 9.63 8.38
CA ALA A 150 7.10 10.16 8.16
C ALA A 150 7.81 10.43 9.50
N TYR A 151 9.15 10.45 9.48
CA TYR A 151 9.96 10.73 10.67
C TYR A 151 10.90 11.89 10.43
N ASP A 152 10.88 12.87 11.35
CA ASP A 152 11.80 13.99 11.40
C ASP A 152 12.97 13.66 12.33
N THR A 153 14.14 13.49 11.75
CA THR A 153 15.37 13.19 12.50
C THR A 153 15.88 14.37 13.32
N LYS A 154 15.56 15.61 12.92
CA LYS A 154 16.01 16.84 13.59
C LYS A 154 15.18 17.12 14.84
N GLN A 155 13.86 16.98 14.73
CA GLN A 155 12.91 17.24 15.81
C GLN A 155 12.58 15.99 16.63
N ASN A 156 12.96 14.79 16.17
CA ASN A 156 12.62 13.50 16.78
C ASN A 156 11.08 13.30 16.89
N LEU A 157 10.36 13.64 15.83
CA LEU A 157 8.90 13.57 15.72
C LEU A 157 8.49 12.66 14.59
N PHE A 158 7.34 12.00 14.74
CA PHE A 158 6.64 11.36 13.62
C PHE A 158 5.49 12.24 13.16
N TYR A 159 5.21 12.23 11.85
CA TYR A 159 4.03 12.83 11.25
C TYR A 159 3.14 11.73 10.72
N LEU A 160 1.84 11.79 11.02
CA LEU A 160 0.85 10.80 10.63
C LEU A 160 -0.30 11.51 9.90
N GLY A 161 -0.54 11.11 8.65
CA GLY A 161 -1.63 11.62 7.82
C GLY A 161 -2.95 10.90 8.14
N SER A 162 -4.05 11.62 7.99
CA SER A 162 -5.39 11.08 8.20
C SER A 162 -6.23 11.22 6.94
N LEU A 163 -6.80 10.10 6.49
CA LEU A 163 -7.76 10.08 5.39
C LEU A 163 -9.10 10.69 5.83
N ASN A 164 -9.66 10.20 6.95
CA ASN A 164 -10.98 10.58 7.38
C ASN A 164 -11.04 11.99 8.00
N ARG A 165 -10.07 12.32 8.87
CA ARG A 165 -10.02 13.63 9.54
C ARG A 165 -9.38 14.73 8.68
N LYS A 166 -8.79 14.37 7.52
CA LYS A 166 -8.17 15.30 6.57
C LYS A 166 -7.20 16.25 7.29
N LYS A 167 -6.33 15.69 8.12
CA LYS A 167 -5.36 16.41 8.96
C LYS A 167 -4.03 15.69 9.01
N ILE A 168 -3.01 16.36 9.55
CA ILE A 168 -1.73 15.76 9.89
C ILE A 168 -1.52 15.93 11.38
N VAL A 169 -1.26 14.84 12.10
CA VAL A 169 -0.83 14.87 13.49
C VAL A 169 0.66 14.61 13.62
N LYS A 170 1.27 15.07 14.70
CA LYS A 170 2.64 14.76 15.10
C LYS A 170 2.64 13.93 16.38
N ILE A 171 3.59 13.00 16.47
CA ILE A 171 3.79 12.11 17.62
C ILE A 171 5.22 12.32 18.11
N ASP A 172 5.39 12.69 19.37
CA ASP A 172 6.71 12.90 19.95
C ASP A 172 7.35 11.58 20.43
N ALA A 173 8.55 11.69 20.98
CA ALA A 173 9.33 10.55 21.47
C ALA A 173 8.63 9.77 22.60
N GLU A 174 7.77 10.42 23.35
CA GLU A 174 6.97 9.87 24.45
C GLU A 174 5.62 9.32 23.98
N GLY A 175 5.32 9.42 22.67
CA GLY A 175 4.06 8.95 22.08
C GLY A 175 2.89 9.91 22.24
N ARG A 176 3.12 11.17 22.65
CA ARG A 176 2.06 12.17 22.76
C ARG A 176 1.67 12.69 21.38
N VAL A 177 0.39 12.68 21.09
CA VAL A 177 -0.19 13.11 19.82
C VAL A 177 -0.69 14.54 19.92
N SER A 178 -0.39 15.36 18.91
CA SER A 178 -0.93 16.71 18.75
C SER A 178 -1.09 17.06 17.28
N ASP A 179 -1.94 18.03 16.96
CA ASP A 179 -2.09 18.46 15.58
C ASP A 179 -0.83 19.17 15.06
N PHE A 180 -0.42 18.81 13.86
CA PHE A 180 0.55 19.55 13.04
C PHE A 180 -0.19 20.46 12.08
N VAL A 181 -1.16 19.91 11.34
CA VAL A 181 -2.15 20.67 10.55
C VAL A 181 -3.53 20.18 10.94
N PRO A 182 -4.35 20.99 11.64
CA PRO A 182 -5.71 20.64 12.02
C PRO A 182 -6.63 20.37 10.82
N GLY A 183 -7.64 19.52 10.98
CA GLY A 183 -8.47 19.04 9.87
C GLY A 183 -9.37 20.09 9.22
N ASP A 184 -9.71 21.17 9.90
CA ASP A 184 -10.45 22.31 9.36
C ASP A 184 -9.56 23.41 8.79
N HIS A 185 -8.24 23.24 8.90
CA HIS A 185 -7.24 24.18 8.42
C HIS A 185 -6.91 23.92 6.95
N TYR A 186 -6.87 24.95 6.15
CA TYR A 186 -6.53 24.93 4.73
C TYR A 186 -7.46 24.10 3.82
N GLY A 187 -8.53 23.48 4.32
CA GLY A 187 -9.43 22.63 3.51
C GLY A 187 -8.69 21.47 2.84
N LEU A 188 -7.98 20.68 3.63
CA LEU A 188 -7.26 19.52 3.14
C LEU A 188 -8.19 18.46 2.56
N LEU A 189 -7.73 17.77 1.52
CA LEU A 189 -8.27 16.48 1.08
C LEU A 189 -7.74 15.36 2.01
N PRO A 190 -8.22 14.11 1.87
CA PRO A 190 -7.62 12.95 2.55
C PRO A 190 -6.09 12.92 2.35
N VAL A 191 -5.33 12.84 3.45
CA VAL A 191 -3.86 12.89 3.44
C VAL A 191 -3.31 11.48 3.32
N LEU A 192 -2.53 11.24 2.25
CA LEU A 192 -1.83 9.99 1.96
C LEU A 192 -0.34 10.10 2.31
N GLY A 193 0.53 9.93 1.32
CA GLY A 193 1.99 9.95 1.51
C GLY A 193 2.48 11.26 2.15
N ILE A 194 3.40 11.16 3.09
CA ILE A 194 4.08 12.29 3.75
C ILE A 194 5.57 12.03 3.71
N ARG A 195 6.36 13.04 3.35
CA ARG A 195 7.84 13.00 3.42
C ARG A 195 8.39 14.35 3.87
N LEU A 196 9.55 14.32 4.48
CA LEU A 196 10.30 15.52 4.80
C LEU A 196 11.31 15.82 3.69
N ASP A 197 11.50 17.09 3.40
CA ASP A 197 12.66 17.53 2.63
C ASP A 197 13.93 17.26 3.46
N PRO A 198 14.88 16.45 2.95
CA PRO A 198 16.08 16.10 3.70
C PRO A 198 17.02 17.28 3.96
N THR A 199 16.82 18.40 3.24
CA THR A 199 17.68 19.57 3.27
C THR A 199 17.24 20.56 4.36
N ASP A 200 15.98 20.97 4.33
CA ASP A 200 15.45 22.03 5.21
C ASP A 200 14.48 21.51 6.29
N GLY A 201 13.94 20.29 6.14
CA GLY A 201 13.01 19.69 7.08
C GLY A 201 11.56 20.17 6.91
N THR A 202 11.24 20.83 5.79
CA THR A 202 9.86 21.11 5.41
C THR A 202 9.10 19.82 5.11
N VAL A 203 7.77 19.87 5.20
CA VAL A 203 6.92 18.68 5.06
C VAL A 203 6.17 18.73 3.74
N TRP A 204 6.30 17.69 2.95
CA TRP A 204 5.52 17.47 1.74
C TRP A 204 4.48 16.39 1.97
N ALA A 205 3.27 16.60 1.47
CA ALA A 205 2.17 15.65 1.61
C ALA A 205 1.35 15.52 0.33
N ASN A 206 1.03 14.29 -0.04
CA ASN A 206 0.05 14.01 -1.07
C ASN A 206 -1.34 13.95 -0.46
N THR A 207 -2.30 14.48 -1.18
CA THR A 207 -3.71 14.36 -0.84
C THR A 207 -4.50 13.99 -2.07
N PHE A 208 -5.54 13.16 -1.88
CA PHE A 208 -6.41 12.86 -2.98
C PHE A 208 -7.78 12.37 -2.52
N GLU A 209 -8.81 12.53 -3.35
CA GLU A 209 -10.16 12.00 -3.16
C GLU A 209 -10.64 11.18 -4.36
N ASP A 210 -11.59 10.28 -4.14
CA ASP A 210 -12.08 9.33 -5.16
C ASP A 210 -12.67 10.00 -6.43
N ALA A 211 -13.05 11.28 -6.35
CA ALA A 211 -13.46 12.06 -7.52
C ALA A 211 -12.32 12.33 -8.51
N GLY A 212 -11.07 12.06 -8.13
CA GLY A 212 -9.86 12.28 -8.94
C GLY A 212 -9.29 13.67 -8.78
N ARG A 213 -9.61 14.37 -7.69
CA ARG A 213 -8.95 15.61 -7.29
C ARG A 213 -7.78 15.27 -6.37
N THR A 214 -6.61 15.78 -6.68
CA THR A 214 -5.35 15.53 -5.95
C THR A 214 -4.55 16.81 -5.78
N GLU A 215 -3.76 16.88 -4.72
CA GLU A 215 -2.87 18.00 -4.45
C GLU A 215 -1.57 17.51 -3.82
N LEU A 216 -0.47 18.10 -4.23
CA LEU A 216 0.82 18.06 -3.54
C LEU A 216 0.92 19.30 -2.66
N LEU A 217 1.03 19.12 -1.35
CA LEU A 217 1.07 20.18 -0.35
C LEU A 217 2.48 20.33 0.21
N HIS A 218 2.88 21.56 0.50
CA HIS A 218 4.17 21.91 1.10
C HIS A 218 3.93 22.73 2.36
N PHE A 219 4.48 22.30 3.49
CA PHE A 219 4.36 22.96 4.80
C PHE A 219 5.74 23.28 5.37
N ASP A 220 5.85 24.38 6.12
CA ASP A 220 7.02 24.59 6.97
C ASP A 220 7.00 23.67 8.20
N SER A 221 8.07 23.70 8.99
CA SER A 221 8.22 22.87 10.20
C SER A 221 7.22 23.19 11.33
N ALA A 222 6.48 24.30 11.22
CA ALA A 222 5.41 24.70 12.13
C ALA A 222 4.00 24.35 11.64
N GLY A 223 3.86 23.77 10.44
CA GLY A 223 2.58 23.40 9.83
C GLY A 223 1.92 24.52 9.01
N LYS A 224 2.61 25.62 8.76
CA LYS A 224 2.13 26.68 7.87
C LYS A 224 2.23 26.23 6.42
N LEU A 225 1.14 26.33 5.68
CA LEU A 225 1.10 26.01 4.26
C LEU A 225 1.96 27.00 3.46
N LEU A 226 2.97 26.49 2.75
CA LEU A 226 3.87 27.21 1.87
C LEU A 226 3.43 27.13 0.40
N GLY A 227 2.82 26.01 0.01
CA GLY A 227 2.37 25.79 -1.36
C GLY A 227 1.34 24.70 -1.50
N ARG A 228 0.53 24.81 -2.56
CA ARG A 228 -0.49 23.84 -2.97
C ARG A 228 -0.42 23.71 -4.47
N PHE A 229 -0.19 22.49 -4.96
CA PHE A 229 0.08 22.23 -6.37
C PHE A 229 -0.76 21.05 -6.85
N ALA A 230 -1.30 21.17 -8.07
CA ALA A 230 -2.06 20.11 -8.72
C ALA A 230 -1.71 20.05 -10.22
N PRO A 231 -1.86 18.91 -10.88
CA PRO A 231 -1.83 18.82 -12.33
C PRO A 231 -2.85 19.77 -12.96
N LYS A 232 -2.53 20.34 -14.12
CA LYS A 232 -3.37 21.36 -14.79
C LYS A 232 -4.16 20.80 -15.97
N ASP A 233 -3.98 19.51 -16.27
CA ASP A 233 -4.74 18.84 -17.31
C ASP A 233 -6.14 18.43 -16.84
N SER A 234 -6.92 17.78 -17.71
CA SER A 234 -8.28 17.34 -17.43
C SER A 234 -8.37 15.86 -16.98
N ALA A 235 -7.24 15.17 -16.82
CA ALA A 235 -7.21 13.80 -16.39
C ALA A 235 -7.59 13.67 -14.90
N LYS A 236 -8.00 12.47 -14.50
CA LYS A 236 -8.17 12.15 -13.08
C LYS A 236 -6.81 11.76 -12.52
N HIS A 237 -6.46 12.36 -11.43
CA HIS A 237 -5.22 12.10 -10.71
C HIS A 237 -5.49 11.64 -9.28
N GLY A 238 -4.61 10.79 -8.75
CA GLY A 238 -4.65 10.32 -7.37
C GLY A 238 -3.23 10.13 -6.85
N PHE A 239 -2.59 11.22 -6.40
CA PHE A 239 -1.25 11.16 -5.82
C PHE A 239 -1.28 10.31 -4.56
N ASN A 240 -0.41 9.29 -4.52
CA ASN A 240 -0.35 8.32 -3.44
C ASN A 240 0.87 8.57 -2.54
N ASP A 241 2.03 8.08 -2.89
CA ASP A 241 3.25 8.27 -2.11
C ASP A 241 4.26 9.17 -2.87
N LEU A 242 5.29 9.66 -2.17
CA LEU A 242 6.27 10.57 -2.73
C LEU A 242 7.65 10.36 -2.13
N VAL A 243 8.67 10.86 -2.81
CA VAL A 243 10.01 11.06 -2.25
C VAL A 243 10.50 12.46 -2.60
N VAL A 244 11.31 13.05 -1.71
CA VAL A 244 11.92 14.38 -1.92
C VAL A 244 13.41 14.22 -2.15
N ARG A 245 13.90 14.76 -3.25
CA ARG A 245 15.31 14.76 -3.63
C ARG A 245 16.09 15.87 -2.92
N LYS A 246 17.40 15.69 -2.78
CA LYS A 246 18.29 16.71 -2.20
C LYS A 246 18.32 18.05 -2.94
N ASN A 247 17.85 18.09 -4.20
CA ASN A 247 17.71 19.33 -4.99
C ASN A 247 16.32 19.98 -4.86
N GLY A 248 15.45 19.44 -4.00
CA GLY A 248 14.08 19.91 -3.74
C GLY A 248 13.03 19.37 -4.71
N GLU A 249 13.39 18.61 -5.77
CA GLU A 249 12.40 17.97 -6.62
C GLU A 249 11.63 16.90 -5.85
N VAL A 250 10.32 16.83 -6.10
CA VAL A 250 9.45 15.77 -5.54
C VAL A 250 9.12 14.78 -6.66
N ILE A 251 9.28 13.50 -6.37
CA ILE A 251 8.81 12.43 -7.25
C ILE A 251 7.60 11.80 -6.58
N THR A 252 6.49 11.72 -7.28
CA THR A 252 5.21 11.23 -6.74
C THR A 252 4.59 10.18 -7.64
N THR A 253 4.00 9.16 -7.03
CA THR A 253 3.18 8.17 -7.71
C THR A 253 1.76 8.68 -7.86
N ASP A 254 1.14 8.37 -8.99
CA ASP A 254 -0.25 8.68 -9.29
C ASP A 254 -0.99 7.39 -9.65
N SER A 255 -1.72 6.87 -8.67
CA SER A 255 -2.41 5.58 -8.79
C SER A 255 -3.57 5.61 -9.79
N LEU A 256 -4.24 6.76 -9.99
CA LEU A 256 -5.37 6.84 -10.90
C LEU A 256 -4.96 7.00 -12.36
N SER A 257 -3.87 7.74 -12.62
CA SER A 257 -3.36 7.92 -13.99
C SER A 257 -2.33 6.86 -14.38
N ASN A 258 -1.97 5.93 -13.47
CA ASN A 258 -0.95 4.90 -13.68
C ASN A 258 0.42 5.49 -14.07
N GLN A 259 0.79 6.61 -13.44
CA GLN A 259 1.98 7.38 -13.76
C GLN A 259 2.86 7.67 -12.54
N VAL A 260 4.06 8.12 -12.82
CA VAL A 260 4.97 8.73 -11.85
C VAL A 260 5.33 10.11 -12.35
N PHE A 261 5.16 11.12 -11.52
CA PHE A 261 5.47 12.50 -11.86
C PHE A 261 6.70 13.01 -11.13
N ARG A 262 7.48 13.84 -11.84
CA ARG A 262 8.47 14.73 -11.25
C ARG A 262 7.82 16.11 -11.10
N PHE A 263 7.85 16.65 -9.90
CA PHE A 263 7.47 18.03 -9.62
C PHE A 263 8.72 18.85 -9.34
N ASP A 264 8.89 19.95 -10.08
CA ASP A 264 9.93 20.94 -9.84
C ASP A 264 9.33 22.16 -9.12
N PRO A 265 9.71 22.42 -7.85
CA PRO A 265 9.17 23.55 -7.09
C PRO A 265 9.45 24.93 -7.70
N ARG A 266 10.50 25.07 -8.52
CA ARG A 266 10.89 26.34 -9.15
C ARG A 266 9.94 26.72 -10.28
N SER A 267 9.62 25.76 -11.15
CA SER A 267 8.69 25.96 -12.27
C SER A 267 7.24 25.63 -11.89
N GLN A 268 7.02 24.98 -10.74
CA GLN A 268 5.73 24.45 -10.28
C GLN A 268 5.07 23.55 -11.32
N ALA A 269 5.87 22.77 -12.04
CA ALA A 269 5.43 21.92 -13.13
C ALA A 269 5.52 20.44 -12.73
N PHE A 270 4.49 19.68 -13.09
CA PHE A 270 4.48 18.22 -13.08
C PHE A 270 4.89 17.69 -14.45
N THR A 271 5.88 16.81 -14.49
CA THR A 271 6.35 16.14 -15.71
C THR A 271 6.27 14.63 -15.53
N PRO A 272 5.56 13.88 -16.40
CA PRO A 272 5.53 12.43 -16.31
C PRO A 272 6.93 11.86 -16.58
N LEU A 273 7.34 10.85 -15.80
CA LEU A 273 8.64 10.20 -15.94
C LEU A 273 8.59 9.05 -16.95
N LEU A 274 7.47 8.32 -17.04
CA LEU A 274 7.33 7.12 -17.85
C LEU A 274 6.42 7.38 -19.05
N VAL A 275 7.00 7.60 -20.22
CA VAL A 275 6.24 7.93 -21.45
C VAL A 275 5.78 6.67 -22.19
N TYR A 276 6.54 5.55 -22.09
CA TYR A 276 6.29 4.33 -22.87
C TYR A 276 6.02 3.10 -22.01
N ARG A 277 5.87 3.29 -20.70
CA ARG A 277 5.59 2.21 -19.76
C ARG A 277 4.30 2.51 -19.00
N ILE A 278 3.45 1.49 -18.92
CA ILE A 278 2.24 1.52 -18.09
C ILE A 278 2.58 0.81 -16.77
N LEU A 279 2.26 1.45 -15.66
CA LEU A 279 2.23 0.85 -14.34
C LEU A 279 0.80 0.42 -14.02
N LEU A 280 0.65 -0.51 -13.09
CA LEU A 280 -0.66 -0.92 -12.59
C LEU A 280 -0.82 -0.39 -11.16
N TYR A 281 -1.56 0.71 -11.01
CA TYR A 281 -1.83 1.33 -9.72
C TYR A 281 -0.56 1.62 -8.89
N PRO A 282 0.39 2.44 -9.39
CA PRO A 282 1.62 2.73 -8.66
C PRO A 282 1.33 3.33 -7.29
N ASN A 283 2.01 2.81 -6.26
CA ASN A 283 1.79 3.12 -4.86
C ASN A 283 3.10 3.51 -4.17
N GLY A 284 3.67 2.67 -3.32
CA GLY A 284 4.88 2.97 -2.57
C GLY A 284 6.09 3.35 -3.44
N ILE A 285 6.87 4.31 -2.97
CA ILE A 285 8.03 4.83 -3.70
C ILE A 285 9.24 4.99 -2.78
N ALA A 286 10.41 4.57 -3.24
CA ALA A 286 11.67 4.68 -2.50
C ALA A 286 12.76 5.35 -3.36
N LEU A 287 13.51 6.27 -2.76
CA LEU A 287 14.68 6.91 -3.36
C LEU A 287 15.95 6.29 -2.77
N ALA A 288 16.84 5.78 -3.61
CA ALA A 288 18.12 5.23 -3.19
C ALA A 288 19.10 6.33 -2.72
N ASP A 289 20.16 5.91 -2.02
CA ASP A 289 21.18 6.82 -1.48
C ASP A 289 21.91 7.64 -2.56
N ASP A 290 21.92 7.14 -3.82
CA ASP A 290 22.50 7.82 -4.97
C ASP A 290 21.71 9.07 -5.40
N ASN A 291 20.54 9.31 -4.80
CA ASN A 291 19.61 10.41 -5.12
C ASN A 291 19.21 10.46 -6.62
N ARG A 292 19.31 9.30 -7.30
CA ARG A 292 19.07 9.13 -8.75
C ARG A 292 18.15 7.94 -9.02
N SER A 293 18.38 6.81 -8.38
CA SER A 293 17.56 5.60 -8.57
C SER A 293 16.31 5.67 -7.72
N VAL A 294 15.14 5.62 -8.35
CA VAL A 294 13.82 5.55 -7.69
C VAL A 294 13.21 4.19 -7.95
N TYR A 295 12.64 3.59 -6.91
CA TYR A 295 11.91 2.33 -6.97
C TYR A 295 10.43 2.62 -6.74
N VAL A 296 9.59 2.13 -7.61
CA VAL A 296 8.12 2.33 -7.55
C VAL A 296 7.47 0.97 -7.51
N ALA A 297 6.66 0.73 -6.48
CA ALA A 297 5.81 -0.44 -6.39
C ALA A 297 4.53 -0.24 -7.19
N ASP A 298 4.10 -1.28 -7.87
CA ASP A 298 2.79 -1.38 -8.49
C ASP A 298 2.15 -2.75 -8.18
N ASP A 299 0.98 -3.03 -8.72
CA ASP A 299 0.24 -4.27 -8.42
C ASP A 299 0.99 -5.55 -8.79
N VAL A 300 1.95 -5.49 -9.71
CA VAL A 300 2.63 -6.68 -10.25
C VAL A 300 4.14 -6.71 -9.97
N GLY A 301 4.65 -5.77 -9.19
CA GLY A 301 6.05 -5.81 -8.80
C GLY A 301 6.64 -4.47 -8.39
N VAL A 302 7.92 -4.28 -8.66
CA VAL A 302 8.66 -3.03 -8.45
C VAL A 302 9.43 -2.66 -9.69
N VAL A 303 9.34 -1.40 -10.08
CA VAL A 303 10.06 -0.81 -11.20
C VAL A 303 11.15 0.11 -10.67
N LYS A 304 12.37 -0.06 -11.14
CA LYS A 304 13.46 0.90 -10.96
C LYS A 304 13.45 1.93 -12.08
N ILE A 305 13.50 3.21 -11.73
CA ILE A 305 13.58 4.35 -12.66
C ILE A 305 14.88 5.09 -12.41
N ASP A 306 15.64 5.38 -13.46
CA ASP A 306 16.79 6.27 -13.42
C ASP A 306 16.36 7.70 -13.73
N LEU A 307 16.48 8.60 -12.77
CA LEU A 307 16.03 9.99 -12.89
C LEU A 307 16.92 10.87 -13.81
N ALA A 308 18.06 10.34 -14.29
CA ALA A 308 18.92 11.11 -15.21
C ALA A 308 18.43 11.05 -16.66
N ASP A 309 17.86 9.91 -17.08
CA ASP A 309 17.40 9.69 -18.46
C ASP A 309 15.96 9.14 -18.54
N ASN A 310 15.31 8.96 -17.39
CA ASN A 310 13.98 8.36 -17.23
C ASN A 310 13.88 6.91 -17.76
N SER A 311 15.01 6.22 -17.92
CA SER A 311 15.00 4.79 -18.26
C SER A 311 14.42 3.99 -17.09
N SER A 312 13.70 2.92 -17.41
CA SER A 312 13.06 2.08 -16.40
C SER A 312 13.24 0.59 -16.70
N ARG A 313 13.27 -0.21 -15.63
CA ARG A 313 13.32 -1.67 -15.71
C ARG A 313 12.63 -2.30 -14.51
N ASP A 314 12.10 -3.50 -14.69
CA ASP A 314 11.59 -4.30 -13.59
C ASP A 314 12.72 -4.72 -12.67
N VAL A 315 12.44 -4.78 -11.37
CA VAL A 315 13.30 -5.42 -10.39
C VAL A 315 12.95 -6.91 -10.37
N ASP A 316 13.92 -7.77 -10.69
CA ASP A 316 13.75 -9.22 -10.61
C ASP A 316 13.61 -9.67 -9.15
N PRO A 317 12.47 -10.20 -8.70
CA PRO A 317 12.29 -10.65 -7.32
C PRO A 317 13.10 -11.89 -6.99
N GLY A 318 13.63 -12.58 -8.00
CA GLY A 318 14.25 -13.88 -7.87
C GLY A 318 13.24 -15.00 -7.61
N PRO A 319 13.67 -16.26 -7.60
CA PRO A 319 12.77 -17.38 -7.39
C PRO A 319 12.21 -17.41 -5.97
N ARG A 320 10.94 -17.77 -5.84
CA ARG A 320 10.21 -17.91 -4.58
C ARG A 320 9.99 -16.60 -3.79
N HIS A 321 10.04 -15.47 -4.49
CA HIS A 321 9.80 -14.16 -3.88
C HIS A 321 8.89 -13.32 -4.77
N THR A 322 8.15 -12.40 -4.17
CA THR A 322 7.37 -11.39 -4.87
C THR A 322 7.65 -10.02 -4.28
N LEU A 323 7.73 -9.02 -5.15
CA LEU A 323 7.77 -7.60 -4.80
C LEU A 323 6.40 -6.93 -4.95
N ALA A 324 5.39 -7.66 -5.43
CA ALA A 324 4.05 -7.15 -5.65
C ALA A 324 3.30 -6.78 -4.37
N GLY A 325 2.26 -5.97 -4.52
CA GLY A 325 1.36 -5.60 -3.45
C GLY A 325 2.02 -4.78 -2.34
N ALA A 326 3.10 -4.06 -2.65
CA ALA A 326 3.73 -3.15 -1.70
C ALA A 326 3.00 -1.81 -1.69
N ASP A 327 2.35 -1.52 -0.57
CA ASP A 327 1.70 -0.25 -0.26
C ASP A 327 2.76 0.80 0.12
N GLY A 328 3.53 0.55 1.17
CA GLY A 328 4.69 1.37 1.54
C GLY A 328 6.00 0.77 1.04
N LEU A 329 6.90 1.61 0.47
CA LEU A 329 8.21 1.20 -0.02
C LEU A 329 9.29 2.18 0.47
N TYR A 330 10.41 1.64 0.99
CA TYR A 330 11.47 2.45 1.61
C TYR A 330 12.85 1.90 1.22
N TRP A 331 13.83 2.79 1.14
CA TRP A 331 15.23 2.42 0.94
C TRP A 331 16.00 2.37 2.25
N HIS A 332 16.74 1.30 2.49
CA HIS A 332 17.65 1.17 3.64
C HIS A 332 18.88 0.32 3.30
N ASN A 333 20.05 0.92 3.29
CA ASN A 333 21.34 0.23 3.16
C ASN A 333 21.40 -0.79 2.00
N GLY A 334 20.94 -0.39 0.81
CA GLY A 334 20.92 -1.26 -0.38
C GLY A 334 19.83 -2.33 -0.34
N SER A 335 18.80 -2.11 0.44
CA SER A 335 17.61 -2.95 0.52
C SER A 335 16.34 -2.12 0.33
N LEU A 336 15.31 -2.72 -0.24
CA LEU A 336 13.96 -2.22 -0.19
C LEU A 336 13.26 -2.80 1.05
N ILE A 337 12.62 -1.94 1.82
CA ILE A 337 11.73 -2.33 2.92
C ILE A 337 10.32 -2.12 2.42
N ALA A 338 9.52 -3.16 2.40
CA ALA A 338 8.17 -3.11 1.87
C ALA A 338 7.12 -3.49 2.92
N VAL A 339 6.04 -2.74 2.95
CA VAL A 339 4.78 -3.13 3.59
C VAL A 339 3.90 -3.70 2.49
N GLN A 340 3.78 -5.02 2.43
CA GLN A 340 3.02 -5.71 1.40
C GLN A 340 1.66 -6.12 1.96
N ASN A 341 0.61 -5.38 1.62
CA ASN A 341 -0.76 -5.70 2.01
C ASN A 341 -1.60 -6.26 0.84
N GLY A 342 -1.11 -6.17 -0.39
CA GLY A 342 -1.80 -6.63 -1.61
C GLY A 342 -1.64 -8.12 -1.96
N MET A 343 -0.97 -8.94 -1.10
CA MET A 343 -0.70 -10.34 -1.43
C MET A 343 -1.60 -11.35 -0.67
N GLY A 344 -2.77 -10.88 -0.21
CA GLY A 344 -3.74 -11.65 0.54
C GLY A 344 -3.49 -11.57 2.05
N SER A 345 -2.40 -12.12 2.56
CA SER A 345 -2.01 -11.95 3.98
C SER A 345 -0.89 -10.92 4.09
N PRO A 346 -1.11 -9.80 4.81
CA PRO A 346 -0.13 -8.72 4.86
C PRO A 346 1.17 -9.11 5.57
N ARG A 347 2.29 -8.50 5.14
CA ARG A 347 3.60 -8.66 5.76
C ARG A 347 4.45 -7.39 5.65
N VAL A 348 5.48 -7.31 6.50
CA VAL A 348 6.62 -6.39 6.35
C VAL A 348 7.86 -7.21 6.01
N ALA A 349 8.58 -6.83 4.95
CA ALA A 349 9.76 -7.57 4.51
C ALA A 349 10.88 -6.64 4.02
N ALA A 350 12.12 -7.12 4.15
CA ALA A 350 13.32 -6.48 3.62
C ALA A 350 13.84 -7.31 2.42
N PHE A 351 14.11 -6.63 1.31
CA PHE A 351 14.59 -7.20 0.06
C PHE A 351 15.97 -6.63 -0.24
N LYS A 352 17.04 -7.40 0.00
CA LYS A 352 18.40 -7.01 -0.34
C LYS A 352 18.57 -7.03 -1.85
N LEU A 353 19.04 -5.93 -2.41
CA LEU A 353 19.27 -5.81 -3.85
C LEU A 353 20.69 -6.19 -4.24
N SER A 354 20.87 -6.56 -5.50
CA SER A 354 22.15 -6.64 -6.19
C SER A 354 22.83 -5.27 -6.25
N LYS A 355 24.12 -5.23 -6.55
CA LYS A 355 24.90 -3.98 -6.60
C LYS A 355 24.35 -2.96 -7.61
N ASP A 356 23.82 -3.43 -8.72
CA ASP A 356 23.15 -2.63 -9.75
C ASP A 356 21.69 -2.30 -9.43
N GLY A 357 21.14 -2.90 -8.36
CA GLY A 357 19.82 -2.59 -7.81
C GLY A 357 18.65 -3.06 -8.68
N ASP A 358 18.84 -4.05 -9.55
CA ASP A 358 17.80 -4.53 -10.46
C ASP A 358 17.33 -5.97 -10.15
N ARG A 359 17.89 -6.60 -9.11
CA ARG A 359 17.51 -7.96 -8.67
C ARG A 359 17.58 -8.10 -7.16
N VAL A 360 16.64 -8.85 -6.61
CA VAL A 360 16.64 -9.28 -5.20
C VAL A 360 17.63 -10.43 -5.03
N THR A 361 18.51 -10.31 -4.04
CA THR A 361 19.52 -11.34 -3.70
C THR A 361 19.19 -12.08 -2.42
N GLN A 362 18.42 -11.46 -1.53
CA GLN A 362 17.98 -12.03 -0.26
C GLN A 362 16.66 -11.40 0.18
N VAL A 363 15.78 -12.18 0.78
CA VAL A 363 14.55 -11.70 1.42
C VAL A 363 14.54 -12.08 2.90
N THR A 364 14.18 -11.12 3.74
CA THR A 364 13.95 -11.32 5.16
C THR A 364 12.54 -10.85 5.50
N VAL A 365 11.64 -11.78 5.84
CA VAL A 365 10.33 -11.42 6.38
C VAL A 365 10.54 -10.93 7.81
N LEU A 366 10.07 -9.74 8.12
CA LEU A 366 10.24 -9.07 9.42
C LEU A 366 9.01 -9.27 10.31
N GLU A 367 7.82 -9.26 9.69
CA GLU A 367 6.55 -9.41 10.39
C GLU A 367 5.50 -9.99 9.44
N ASN A 368 4.74 -11.01 9.85
CA ASN A 368 3.57 -11.47 9.09
C ASN A 368 2.57 -12.19 9.99
N ARG A 369 1.29 -12.09 9.64
CA ARG A 369 0.17 -12.78 10.30
C ARG A 369 0.13 -12.64 11.83
N THR A 370 0.42 -11.44 12.32
CA THR A 370 0.29 -11.05 13.72
C THR A 370 -0.72 -9.92 13.87
N GLN A 371 -0.93 -9.50 15.11
CA GLN A 371 -1.76 -8.32 15.39
C GLN A 371 -1.21 -7.02 14.79
N PHE A 372 0.05 -6.97 14.40
CA PHE A 372 0.69 -5.81 13.78
C PHE A 372 0.59 -5.82 12.25
N THR A 373 0.07 -6.87 11.66
CA THR A 373 -0.21 -6.94 10.23
C THR A 373 -1.71 -7.09 9.95
N ALA A 374 -2.57 -6.49 10.77
CA ALA A 374 -4.02 -6.52 10.56
C ALA A 374 -4.40 -5.78 9.28
N LEU A 375 -3.91 -4.55 9.11
CA LEU A 375 -3.99 -3.77 7.89
C LEU A 375 -2.85 -2.73 7.88
N PRO A 376 -1.60 -3.18 7.67
CA PRO A 376 -0.46 -2.28 7.59
C PRO A 376 -0.46 -1.55 6.23
N THR A 377 -0.06 -0.28 6.21
CA THR A 377 0.00 0.53 4.98
C THR A 377 1.39 1.10 4.75
N THR A 378 1.76 2.12 5.47
CA THR A 378 3.03 2.81 5.28
C THR A 378 3.86 2.87 6.55
N GLY A 379 5.07 3.42 6.47
CA GLY A 379 5.98 3.51 7.61
C GLY A 379 7.01 4.62 7.51
N ALA A 380 7.98 4.59 8.42
CA ALA A 380 9.12 5.49 8.45
C ALA A 380 10.34 4.81 9.07
N ILE A 381 11.53 5.14 8.59
CA ILE A 381 12.79 4.60 9.11
C ILE A 381 13.41 5.60 10.08
N ARG A 382 13.75 5.12 11.28
CA ARG A 382 14.53 5.83 12.29
C ARG A 382 15.79 5.03 12.64
N GLY A 383 16.92 5.42 12.10
CA GLY A 383 18.16 4.64 12.23
C GLY A 383 18.01 3.27 11.57
N ASN A 384 18.11 2.20 12.36
CA ASN A 384 17.89 0.83 11.89
C ASN A 384 16.54 0.26 12.37
N ASP A 385 15.60 1.08 12.75
CA ASP A 385 14.26 0.65 13.16
C ASP A 385 13.22 1.15 12.13
N PHE A 386 12.34 0.26 11.70
CA PHE A 386 11.24 0.57 10.82
C PHE A 386 9.95 0.64 11.62
N TYR A 387 9.35 1.81 11.65
CA TYR A 387 8.06 2.08 12.26
C TYR A 387 6.99 2.00 11.18
N PHE A 388 5.87 1.35 11.45
CA PHE A 388 4.81 1.21 10.45
C PHE A 388 3.43 1.25 11.07
N ILE A 389 2.46 1.74 10.32
CA ILE A 389 1.05 1.70 10.66
C ILE A 389 0.60 0.25 10.66
N ALA A 390 0.15 -0.27 11.81
CA ALA A 390 -0.21 -1.68 11.96
C ALA A 390 -1.68 -1.97 11.63
N ASN A 391 -2.56 -0.97 11.75
CA ASN A 391 -4.00 -1.07 11.52
C ASN A 391 -4.56 0.26 11.01
N SER A 392 -4.42 0.51 9.72
CA SER A 392 -4.97 1.72 9.08
C SER A 392 -6.50 1.81 9.18
N GLN A 393 -7.19 0.67 9.12
CA GLN A 393 -8.67 0.59 9.11
C GLN A 393 -9.30 1.24 7.87
N ILE A 394 -8.53 1.43 6.81
CA ILE A 394 -9.00 2.04 5.54
C ILE A 394 -10.14 1.23 4.90
N ASP A 395 -10.21 -0.06 5.19
CA ASP A 395 -11.28 -0.96 4.80
C ASP A 395 -12.65 -0.60 5.42
N ASN A 396 -12.66 0.18 6.51
CA ASN A 396 -13.87 0.70 7.13
C ASN A 396 -14.33 2.05 6.53
N LEU A 397 -13.70 2.51 5.43
CA LEU A 397 -14.12 3.69 4.67
C LEU A 397 -14.90 3.30 3.42
N ASN A 398 -15.98 4.05 3.14
CA ASN A 398 -16.66 4.06 1.86
C ASN A 398 -16.68 5.51 1.33
N GLY A 399 -15.75 5.83 0.43
CA GLY A 399 -15.47 7.22 0.07
C GLY A 399 -14.90 7.97 1.29
N ASP A 400 -15.58 9.02 1.70
CA ASP A 400 -15.24 9.85 2.86
C ASP A 400 -16.03 9.49 4.15
N LYS A 401 -16.72 8.33 4.15
CA LYS A 401 -17.58 7.91 5.27
C LYS A 401 -17.09 6.65 5.94
N ILE A 402 -17.03 6.68 7.28
CA ILE A 402 -16.83 5.47 8.08
C ILE A 402 -18.12 4.63 8.02
N MET A 403 -17.99 3.37 7.61
CA MET A 403 -19.11 2.43 7.47
C MET A 403 -19.63 1.96 8.81
N ASP A 404 -18.75 1.69 9.77
CA ASP A 404 -19.12 1.19 11.09
C ASP A 404 -18.18 1.77 12.17
N VAL A 405 -18.67 2.75 12.90
CA VAL A 405 -17.92 3.41 13.98
C VAL A 405 -17.63 2.46 15.16
N THR A 406 -18.40 1.39 15.32
CA THR A 406 -18.24 0.44 16.43
C THR A 406 -17.03 -0.48 16.21
N LYS A 407 -16.55 -0.61 14.98
CA LYS A 407 -15.35 -1.38 14.61
C LYS A 407 -14.06 -0.61 14.77
N LEU A 408 -14.13 0.71 15.00
CA LEU A 408 -12.93 1.53 15.13
C LEU A 408 -12.13 1.15 16.38
N ALA A 409 -10.86 0.90 16.19
CA ALA A 409 -9.88 0.63 17.23
C ALA A 409 -8.85 1.75 17.33
N ALA A 410 -8.15 1.84 18.44
CA ALA A 410 -7.00 2.72 18.57
C ALA A 410 -5.96 2.41 17.48
N VAL A 411 -5.39 3.45 16.86
CA VAL A 411 -4.38 3.31 15.84
C VAL A 411 -3.05 2.89 16.48
N ARG A 412 -2.46 1.83 15.97
CA ARG A 412 -1.19 1.28 16.46
C ARG A 412 -0.08 1.52 15.46
N ILE A 413 1.01 2.10 15.92
CA ILE A 413 2.27 2.16 15.21
C ILE A 413 3.18 1.08 15.81
N ALA A 414 3.57 0.13 14.99
CA ALA A 414 4.50 -0.93 15.38
C ALA A 414 5.92 -0.59 14.93
N VAL A 415 6.91 -1.22 15.55
CA VAL A 415 8.32 -1.07 15.18
C VAL A 415 9.01 -2.43 15.10
N VAL A 416 9.85 -2.59 14.08
CA VAL A 416 10.69 -3.76 13.87
C VAL A 416 12.11 -3.36 13.53
N ARG A 417 13.09 -4.14 13.99
CA ARG A 417 14.50 -3.94 13.68
C ARG A 417 14.81 -4.35 12.24
N LEU A 418 15.50 -3.50 11.49
CA LEU A 418 16.00 -3.80 10.15
C LEU A 418 17.30 -4.63 10.20
N PRO A 419 17.53 -5.52 9.23
CA PRO A 419 18.73 -6.36 9.16
C PRO A 419 20.00 -5.59 8.82
#